data_4f9b361645619a03b9c06f96f8a2f0e9
#
_entry.id   4f9b361645619a03b9c06f96f8a2f0e9
#
_cell.length_a   1.000
_cell.length_b   1.000
_cell.length_c   1.000
_cell.angle_alpha   90.00
_cell.angle_beta   90.00
_cell.angle_gamma   90.00
#
_symmetry.space_group_name_H-M   'P 1'
#
loop_
_entity.id
_entity.type
_entity.pdbx_description
1 polymer ?
#
loop_
_entity_poly.entity_id
_entity_poly.type
_entity_poly.pdbx_seq_one_letter_code
_entity_poly.pdbx_strand_id
1 'polypeptide(L)'
;MIVPKTFSTNSTWGLLVWISPSDDVQIPSDWLSELGRHRLLFVGAGKSGNNRAPMDRVRLALDATYNMCRRFKIDQQRIYIAGFSGGARMASMIGVAWPDVFTGTFCVCGVNFYRDVKTAAGGYYGAAYIPDLRYLPLAKKARRFVLLTGEHDMNRENTKTLMEKGFLQDGFSQVLYLELPGMKHAVPGAVHLNTALDYLDTGKKF
;
A
#
# COMPACT_ATOMS: atom_id res chain seq x y z
N MET A 1 5.31 11.43 11.43
CA MET A 1 5.11 12.26 10.23
C MET A 1 6.47 12.72 9.72
N ILE A 2 6.66 12.68 8.41
CA ILE A 2 7.84 13.22 7.75
C ILE A 2 7.39 14.27 6.75
N VAL A 3 8.06 15.41 6.77
CA VAL A 3 7.85 16.52 5.86
C VAL A 3 9.14 16.71 5.05
N PRO A 4 9.10 16.58 3.71
CA PRO A 4 10.29 16.79 2.88
C PRO A 4 10.88 18.19 3.05
N LYS A 5 12.20 18.32 2.87
CA LYS A 5 12.88 19.63 2.96
C LYS A 5 12.35 20.67 1.97
N THR A 6 11.77 20.20 0.85
CA THR A 6 11.16 21.05 -0.20
C THR A 6 9.73 21.46 0.11
N PHE A 7 9.19 21.10 1.28
CA PHE A 7 7.80 21.39 1.64
C PHE A 7 7.50 22.89 1.68
N SER A 8 6.35 23.24 1.15
CA SER A 8 5.78 24.59 1.24
C SER A 8 4.29 24.50 1.54
N THR A 9 3.82 25.29 2.49
CA THR A 9 2.40 25.38 2.87
C THR A 9 1.52 25.94 1.75
N ASN A 10 2.11 26.71 0.83
CA ASN A 10 1.40 27.30 -0.32
C ASN A 10 1.18 26.30 -1.46
N SER A 11 1.80 25.14 -1.39
CA SER A 11 1.72 24.11 -2.42
C SER A 11 0.82 22.95 -2.00
N THR A 12 0.19 22.32 -2.99
CA THR A 12 -0.56 21.07 -2.80
C THR A 12 0.39 19.89 -2.85
N TRP A 13 0.23 18.93 -1.92
CA TRP A 13 1.07 17.73 -1.76
C TRP A 13 0.22 16.48 -1.79
N GLY A 14 0.76 15.39 -2.32
CA GLY A 14 0.17 14.09 -2.10
C GLY A 14 0.47 13.57 -0.68
N LEU A 15 -0.08 12.43 -0.32
CA LEU A 15 0.07 11.80 0.99
C LEU A 15 0.38 10.30 0.84
N LEU A 16 1.43 9.83 1.51
CA LEU A 16 1.72 8.42 1.69
C LEU A 16 1.47 8.03 3.15
N VAL A 17 0.47 7.19 3.37
CA VAL A 17 0.11 6.64 4.69
C VAL A 17 0.74 5.26 4.82
N TRP A 18 1.55 5.05 5.85
CA TRP A 18 2.31 3.81 6.05
C TRP A 18 1.85 3.02 7.25
N ILE A 19 1.67 1.72 7.07
CA ILE A 19 1.36 0.76 8.13
C ILE A 19 2.56 -0.16 8.33
N SER A 20 3.08 -0.15 9.58
CA SER A 20 4.18 -1.01 10.00
C SER A 20 3.67 -2.35 10.56
N PRO A 21 4.45 -3.45 10.49
CA PRO A 21 4.17 -4.66 11.26
C PRO A 21 4.46 -4.48 12.76
N SER A 22 5.22 -3.46 13.15
CA SER A 22 5.51 -3.07 14.53
C SER A 22 4.76 -1.80 14.93
N ASP A 23 4.75 -1.49 16.22
CA ASP A 23 4.14 -0.25 16.73
C ASP A 23 4.93 0.99 16.32
N ASP A 24 6.23 0.83 16.10
CA ASP A 24 7.10 1.88 15.60
C ASP A 24 7.09 1.94 14.08
N VAL A 25 7.14 3.16 13.56
CA VAL A 25 7.18 3.42 12.13
C VAL A 25 8.61 3.72 11.72
N GLN A 26 9.20 2.79 10.99
CA GLN A 26 10.54 2.93 10.41
C GLN A 26 10.48 2.79 8.90
N ILE A 27 11.19 3.67 8.20
CA ILE A 27 11.40 3.59 6.75
C ILE A 27 12.89 3.80 6.43
N PRO A 28 13.37 3.30 5.31
CA PRO A 28 14.74 3.56 4.84
C PRO A 28 14.98 5.08 4.71
N SER A 29 16.17 5.53 5.12
CA SER A 29 16.50 6.98 5.07
C SER A 29 16.59 7.53 3.65
N ASP A 30 16.90 6.68 2.66
CA ASP A 30 16.97 7.02 1.25
C ASP A 30 15.57 7.30 0.62
N TRP A 31 14.48 6.89 1.30
CA TRP A 31 13.12 7.23 0.88
C TRP A 31 12.82 8.73 0.96
N LEU A 32 13.54 9.46 1.82
CA LEU A 32 13.26 10.88 2.06
C LEU A 32 13.41 11.74 0.80
N SER A 33 14.41 11.43 -0.05
CA SER A 33 14.62 12.11 -1.32
C SER A 33 13.47 11.86 -2.29
N GLU A 34 13.00 10.61 -2.37
CA GLU A 34 11.92 10.21 -3.27
C GLU A 34 10.57 10.81 -2.86
N LEU A 35 10.27 10.83 -1.55
CA LEU A 35 9.10 11.52 -1.04
C LEU A 35 9.10 13.01 -1.43
N GLY A 36 10.27 13.66 -1.36
CA GLY A 36 10.44 15.05 -1.80
C GLY A 36 10.22 15.23 -3.30
N ARG A 37 10.80 14.35 -4.12
CA ARG A 37 10.70 14.36 -5.58
C ARG A 37 9.25 14.17 -6.05
N HIS A 38 8.54 13.23 -5.45
CA HIS A 38 7.12 12.97 -5.72
C HIS A 38 6.18 13.95 -5.02
N ARG A 39 6.71 14.92 -4.26
CA ARG A 39 5.90 15.88 -3.48
C ARG A 39 4.86 15.16 -2.62
N LEU A 40 5.30 14.17 -1.86
CA LEU A 40 4.49 13.41 -0.90
C LEU A 40 4.86 13.78 0.54
N LEU A 41 3.87 14.12 1.34
CA LEU A 41 3.97 14.04 2.78
C LEU A 41 3.86 12.58 3.21
N PHE A 42 4.56 12.22 4.28
CA PHE A 42 4.53 10.86 4.82
C PHE A 42 3.97 10.88 6.24
N VAL A 43 3.05 9.96 6.51
CA VAL A 43 2.55 9.70 7.86
C VAL A 43 2.50 8.21 8.12
N GLY A 44 3.07 7.77 9.25
CA GLY A 44 2.88 6.41 9.74
C GLY A 44 1.68 6.33 10.66
N ALA A 45 0.87 5.29 10.50
CA ALA A 45 -0.13 4.89 11.46
C ALA A 45 0.59 4.28 12.68
N GLY A 46 1.02 5.11 13.62
CA GLY A 46 1.74 4.67 14.81
C GLY A 46 0.91 3.73 15.67
N LYS A 47 1.57 2.85 16.43
CA LYS A 47 0.92 1.82 17.28
C LYS A 47 -0.02 0.88 16.50
N SER A 48 0.22 0.67 15.22
CA SER A 48 -0.59 -0.21 14.37
C SER A 48 0.07 -1.57 14.12
N GLY A 49 0.89 -2.05 15.02
CA GLY A 49 1.61 -3.32 14.92
C GLY A 49 0.71 -4.55 14.80
N ASN A 50 1.31 -5.69 14.47
CA ASN A 50 0.59 -6.94 14.18
C ASN A 50 -0.21 -7.49 15.37
N ASN A 51 0.14 -7.12 16.59
CA ASN A 51 -0.56 -7.54 17.81
C ASN A 51 -1.89 -6.78 18.05
N ARG A 52 -2.17 -5.75 17.24
CA ARG A 52 -3.40 -4.98 17.35
C ARG A 52 -4.50 -5.58 16.47
N ALA A 53 -5.75 -5.49 16.92
CA ALA A 53 -6.89 -5.95 16.15
C ALA A 53 -6.96 -5.27 14.76
N PRO A 54 -7.32 -5.99 13.70
CA PRO A 54 -7.33 -5.45 12.34
C PRO A 54 -8.13 -4.15 12.19
N MET A 55 -9.31 -4.05 12.79
CA MET A 55 -10.14 -2.85 12.69
C MET A 55 -9.55 -1.65 13.41
N ASP A 56 -8.78 -1.84 14.49
CA ASP A 56 -8.07 -0.73 15.14
C ASP A 56 -6.93 -0.23 14.26
N ARG A 57 -6.24 -1.13 13.55
CA ARG A 57 -5.21 -0.77 12.58
C ARG A 57 -5.79 0.03 11.40
N VAL A 58 -6.97 -0.37 10.92
CA VAL A 58 -7.74 0.40 9.91
C VAL A 58 -8.05 1.80 10.42
N ARG A 59 -8.62 1.92 11.63
CA ARG A 59 -8.95 3.22 12.23
C ARG A 59 -7.73 4.13 12.34
N LEU A 60 -6.61 3.61 12.84
CA LEU A 60 -5.37 4.39 12.96
C LEU A 60 -4.87 4.92 11.61
N ALA A 61 -4.99 4.16 10.52
CA ALA A 61 -4.63 4.61 9.19
C ALA A 61 -5.59 5.68 8.65
N LEU A 62 -6.91 5.51 8.85
CA LEU A 62 -7.92 6.50 8.46
C LEU A 62 -7.78 7.79 9.28
N ASP A 63 -7.56 7.69 10.59
CA ASP A 63 -7.34 8.84 11.47
C ASP A 63 -6.07 9.61 11.09
N ALA A 64 -4.98 8.90 10.77
CA ALA A 64 -3.76 9.51 10.27
C ALA A 64 -4.02 10.28 8.97
N THR A 65 -4.75 9.69 8.04
CA THR A 65 -5.14 10.31 6.76
C THR A 65 -5.99 11.57 7.01
N TYR A 66 -7.04 11.44 7.79
CA TYR A 66 -7.95 12.55 8.10
C TYR A 66 -7.20 13.72 8.76
N ASN A 67 -6.35 13.43 9.74
CA ASN A 67 -5.58 14.46 10.43
C ASN A 67 -4.59 15.18 9.51
N MET A 68 -3.99 14.48 8.54
CA MET A 68 -3.12 15.08 7.54
C MET A 68 -3.91 15.99 6.58
N CYS A 69 -5.06 15.53 6.09
CA CYS A 69 -5.92 16.32 5.21
C CYS A 69 -6.47 17.59 5.89
N ARG A 70 -6.66 17.56 7.21
CA ARG A 70 -7.07 18.76 7.96
C ARG A 70 -5.97 19.78 8.20
N ARG A 71 -4.71 19.33 8.25
CA ARG A 71 -3.55 20.16 8.59
C ARG A 71 -2.80 20.71 7.39
N PHE A 72 -2.90 20.00 6.26
CA PHE A 72 -2.13 20.31 5.06
C PHE A 72 -3.02 20.33 3.83
N LYS A 73 -2.60 21.07 2.81
CA LYS A 73 -3.26 21.10 1.52
C LYS A 73 -2.91 19.82 0.74
N ILE A 74 -3.70 18.78 0.96
CA ILE A 74 -3.52 17.46 0.33
C ILE A 74 -4.32 17.35 -0.96
N ASP A 75 -3.65 16.83 -2.01
CA ASP A 75 -4.29 16.43 -3.26
C ASP A 75 -5.06 15.12 -3.04
N GLN A 76 -6.39 15.20 -3.09
CA GLN A 76 -7.28 14.07 -2.87
C GLN A 76 -7.14 12.97 -3.95
N GLN A 77 -6.53 13.28 -5.10
CA GLN A 77 -6.22 12.30 -6.15
C GLN A 77 -4.87 11.60 -5.94
N ARG A 78 -4.14 11.97 -4.92
CA ARG A 78 -2.80 11.45 -4.61
C ARG A 78 -2.65 11.10 -3.13
N ILE A 79 -3.64 10.36 -2.60
CA ILE A 79 -3.60 9.77 -1.26
C ILE A 79 -3.36 8.27 -1.42
N TYR A 80 -2.20 7.82 -0.94
CA TYR A 80 -1.75 6.44 -1.08
C TYR A 80 -1.66 5.75 0.28
N ILE A 81 -2.09 4.50 0.33
CA ILE A 81 -1.89 3.62 1.49
C ILE A 81 -0.78 2.63 1.17
N ALA A 82 0.14 2.44 2.10
CA ALA A 82 1.27 1.54 1.93
C ALA A 82 1.59 0.80 3.23
N GLY A 83 2.37 -0.26 3.14
CA GLY A 83 2.84 -0.95 4.32
C GLY A 83 3.82 -2.08 4.00
N PHE A 84 4.41 -2.62 5.06
CA PHE A 84 5.33 -3.74 5.00
C PHE A 84 4.78 -4.95 5.75
N SER A 85 4.93 -6.17 5.20
CA SER A 85 4.59 -7.44 5.86
C SER A 85 3.12 -7.46 6.33
N GLY A 86 2.86 -7.62 7.61
CA GLY A 86 1.51 -7.50 8.18
C GLY A 86 0.89 -6.13 7.98
N GLY A 87 1.68 -5.06 7.84
CA GLY A 87 1.20 -3.74 7.44
C GLY A 87 0.75 -3.68 5.99
N ALA A 88 1.46 -4.37 5.09
CA ALA A 88 1.09 -4.49 3.68
C ALA A 88 -0.23 -5.27 3.50
N ARG A 89 -0.45 -6.32 4.30
CA ARG A 89 -1.72 -7.04 4.36
C ARG A 89 -2.87 -6.11 4.76
N MET A 90 -2.66 -5.20 5.69
CA MET A 90 -3.64 -4.17 6.04
C MET A 90 -3.82 -3.14 4.92
N ALA A 91 -2.73 -2.68 4.30
CA ALA A 91 -2.79 -1.73 3.20
C ALA A 91 -3.60 -2.26 2.02
N SER A 92 -3.42 -3.53 1.64
CA SER A 92 -4.20 -4.17 0.57
C SER A 92 -5.70 -4.23 0.88
N MET A 93 -6.06 -4.51 2.15
CA MET A 93 -7.46 -4.50 2.60
C MET A 93 -8.05 -3.09 2.53
N ILE A 94 -7.33 -2.10 3.07
CA ILE A 94 -7.78 -0.71 3.14
C ILE A 94 -7.93 -0.11 1.74
N GLY A 95 -6.96 -0.33 0.85
CA GLY A 95 -7.00 0.19 -0.52
C GLY A 95 -8.17 -0.35 -1.36
N VAL A 96 -8.63 -1.57 -1.08
CA VAL A 96 -9.82 -2.14 -1.72
C VAL A 96 -11.11 -1.69 -1.03
N ALA A 97 -11.12 -1.57 0.30
CA ALA A 97 -12.33 -1.29 1.07
C ALA A 97 -12.67 0.22 1.15
N TRP A 98 -11.67 1.11 1.05
CA TRP A 98 -11.83 2.58 1.04
C TRP A 98 -11.22 3.20 -0.23
N PRO A 99 -11.65 2.81 -1.43
CA PRO A 99 -11.10 3.33 -2.69
C PRO A 99 -11.55 4.77 -2.98
N ASP A 100 -12.51 5.28 -2.25
CA ASP A 100 -12.94 6.68 -2.25
C ASP A 100 -11.95 7.59 -1.49
N VAL A 101 -11.21 7.03 -0.54
CA VAL A 101 -10.15 7.73 0.22
C VAL A 101 -8.78 7.52 -0.41
N PHE A 102 -8.42 6.27 -0.73
CA PHE A 102 -7.09 5.92 -1.24
C PHE A 102 -7.12 5.67 -2.75
N THR A 103 -6.34 6.46 -3.47
CA THR A 103 -6.25 6.37 -4.94
C THR A 103 -5.20 5.37 -5.42
N GLY A 104 -4.31 4.96 -4.52
CA GLY A 104 -3.28 3.96 -4.79
C GLY A 104 -2.86 3.20 -3.54
N THR A 105 -2.35 1.99 -3.77
CA THR A 105 -1.93 1.06 -2.72
C THR A 105 -0.55 0.49 -3.03
N PHE A 106 0.37 0.53 -2.07
CA PHE A 106 1.70 -0.08 -2.19
C PHE A 106 1.93 -1.11 -1.09
N CYS A 107 1.95 -2.37 -1.48
CA CYS A 107 2.12 -3.53 -0.60
C CYS A 107 3.53 -4.08 -0.73
N VAL A 108 4.30 -4.08 0.36
CA VAL A 108 5.65 -4.62 0.42
C VAL A 108 5.66 -5.92 1.23
N CYS A 109 5.97 -7.03 0.58
CA CYS A 109 6.14 -8.35 1.21
C CYS A 109 4.92 -8.85 1.98
N GLY A 110 3.71 -8.65 1.43
CA GLY A 110 2.48 -9.17 2.03
C GLY A 110 1.24 -8.59 1.37
N VAL A 111 0.24 -9.46 1.17
CA VAL A 111 -1.05 -9.10 0.55
C VAL A 111 -2.14 -9.91 1.21
N ASN A 112 -3.31 -9.33 1.38
CA ASN A 112 -4.57 -9.99 1.69
C ASN A 112 -5.57 -9.77 0.56
N PHE A 113 -6.55 -10.67 0.44
CA PHE A 113 -7.62 -10.55 -0.53
C PHE A 113 -8.98 -10.84 0.13
N TYR A 114 -10.07 -10.44 -0.49
CA TYR A 114 -11.42 -10.53 0.08
C TYR A 114 -12.21 -11.77 -0.38
N ARG A 115 -11.58 -12.65 -1.16
CA ARG A 115 -12.14 -13.96 -1.56
C ARG A 115 -11.10 -15.04 -1.34
N ASP A 116 -11.58 -16.28 -1.23
CA ASP A 116 -10.72 -17.45 -1.24
C ASP A 116 -10.01 -17.57 -2.58
N VAL A 117 -8.69 -17.78 -2.54
CA VAL A 117 -7.86 -17.93 -3.74
C VAL A 117 -7.13 -19.28 -3.66
N LYS A 118 -7.37 -20.15 -4.64
CA LYS A 118 -6.77 -21.49 -4.69
C LYS A 118 -5.26 -21.42 -4.94
N THR A 119 -4.50 -22.10 -4.11
CA THR A 119 -3.04 -22.24 -4.24
C THR A 119 -2.66 -23.33 -5.25
N ALA A 120 -1.43 -23.34 -5.71
CA ALA A 120 -0.90 -24.38 -6.57
C ALA A 120 -0.89 -25.77 -5.87
N ALA A 121 -0.70 -25.80 -4.55
CA ALA A 121 -0.69 -27.00 -3.74
C ALA A 121 -2.10 -27.57 -3.42
N GLY A 122 -3.17 -26.96 -3.96
CA GLY A 122 -4.55 -27.44 -3.78
C GLY A 122 -5.27 -26.89 -2.54
N GLY A 123 -4.58 -26.12 -1.69
CA GLY A 123 -5.19 -25.37 -0.58
C GLY A 123 -5.76 -24.02 -1.00
N TYR A 124 -6.06 -23.16 -0.02
CA TYR A 124 -6.59 -21.82 -0.25
C TYR A 124 -5.89 -20.77 0.61
N TYR A 125 -5.68 -19.58 0.06
CA TYR A 125 -5.54 -18.35 0.83
C TYR A 125 -6.95 -17.84 1.10
N GLY A 126 -7.38 -17.89 2.36
CA GLY A 126 -8.74 -17.55 2.77
C GLY A 126 -9.04 -16.05 2.63
N ALA A 127 -10.33 -15.75 2.42
CA ALA A 127 -10.83 -14.38 2.44
C ALA A 127 -10.51 -13.70 3.78
N ALA A 128 -9.84 -12.57 3.74
CA ALA A 128 -9.37 -11.88 4.95
C ALA A 128 -10.33 -10.78 5.45
N TYR A 129 -11.26 -10.33 4.60
CA TYR A 129 -12.21 -9.24 4.90
C TYR A 129 -13.35 -9.24 3.88
N ILE A 130 -14.38 -8.43 4.15
CA ILE A 130 -15.52 -8.23 3.24
C ILE A 130 -15.56 -6.75 2.88
N PRO A 131 -15.28 -6.36 1.61
CA PRO A 131 -15.40 -4.98 1.18
C PRO A 131 -16.87 -4.61 0.94
N ASP A 132 -17.18 -3.32 1.00
CA ASP A 132 -18.48 -2.83 0.53
C ASP A 132 -18.55 -2.95 -1.00
N LEU A 133 -19.51 -3.76 -1.47
CA LEU A 133 -19.67 -4.05 -2.90
C LEU A 133 -20.00 -2.82 -3.74
N ARG A 134 -20.52 -1.75 -3.14
CA ARG A 134 -20.81 -0.47 -3.84
C ARG A 134 -19.52 0.21 -4.32
N TYR A 135 -18.44 0.10 -3.55
CA TYR A 135 -17.15 0.71 -3.87
C TYR A 135 -16.19 -0.19 -4.65
N LEU A 136 -16.47 -1.50 -4.69
CA LEU A 136 -15.60 -2.47 -5.35
C LEU A 136 -15.34 -2.17 -6.84
N PRO A 137 -16.33 -1.72 -7.65
CA PRO A 137 -16.05 -1.30 -9.03
C PRO A 137 -15.06 -0.15 -9.14
N LEU A 138 -15.07 0.80 -8.20
CA LEU A 138 -14.10 1.90 -8.15
C LEU A 138 -12.69 1.37 -7.87
N ALA A 139 -12.54 0.46 -6.89
CA ALA A 139 -11.25 -0.17 -6.60
C ALA A 139 -10.69 -0.92 -7.82
N LYS A 140 -11.52 -1.69 -8.52
CA LYS A 140 -11.11 -2.51 -9.65
C LYS A 140 -10.72 -1.71 -10.89
N LYS A 141 -11.45 -0.63 -11.19
CA LYS A 141 -11.33 0.09 -12.48
C LYS A 141 -10.45 1.33 -12.41
N ALA A 142 -10.38 2.00 -11.26
CA ALA A 142 -9.77 3.32 -11.17
C ALA A 142 -8.60 3.40 -10.15
N ARG A 143 -8.40 2.38 -9.31
CA ARG A 143 -7.35 2.43 -8.29
C ARG A 143 -6.15 1.60 -8.69
N ARG A 144 -4.95 2.08 -8.31
CA ARG A 144 -3.67 1.46 -8.67
C ARG A 144 -3.13 0.68 -7.50
N PHE A 145 -2.63 -0.53 -7.79
CA PHE A 145 -2.04 -1.41 -6.79
C PHE A 145 -0.63 -1.78 -7.21
N VAL A 146 0.34 -1.56 -6.34
CA VAL A 146 1.70 -2.07 -6.48
C VAL A 146 1.91 -3.16 -5.45
N LEU A 147 2.19 -4.37 -5.91
CA LEU A 147 2.45 -5.54 -5.08
C LEU A 147 3.91 -5.93 -5.26
N LEU A 148 4.74 -5.63 -4.26
CA LEU A 148 6.18 -5.87 -4.30
C LEU A 148 6.56 -6.97 -3.33
N THR A 149 7.42 -7.87 -3.78
CA THR A 149 8.01 -8.94 -2.96
C THR A 149 9.45 -9.20 -3.36
N GLY A 150 10.19 -9.92 -2.53
CA GLY A 150 11.52 -10.39 -2.86
C GLY A 150 11.53 -11.81 -3.39
N GLU A 151 12.51 -12.15 -4.22
CA GLU A 151 12.74 -13.52 -4.71
C GLU A 151 12.86 -14.53 -3.55
N HIS A 152 13.47 -14.10 -2.44
CA HIS A 152 13.68 -14.92 -1.23
C HIS A 152 12.75 -14.53 -0.06
N ASP A 153 11.65 -13.84 -0.36
CA ASP A 153 10.65 -13.48 0.64
C ASP A 153 9.75 -14.69 0.96
N MET A 154 9.50 -14.94 2.25
CA MET A 154 8.58 -15.99 2.70
C MET A 154 7.14 -15.79 2.22
N ASN A 155 6.75 -14.56 1.90
CA ASN A 155 5.42 -14.22 1.37
C ASN A 155 5.38 -14.15 -0.18
N ARG A 156 6.47 -14.51 -0.87
CA ARG A 156 6.56 -14.43 -2.33
C ARG A 156 5.42 -15.16 -3.02
N GLU A 157 5.25 -16.45 -2.70
CA GLU A 157 4.21 -17.29 -3.31
C GLU A 157 2.80 -16.76 -3.01
N ASN A 158 2.55 -16.32 -1.77
CA ASN A 158 1.28 -15.69 -1.41
C ASN A 158 1.03 -14.41 -2.23
N THR A 159 2.02 -13.52 -2.32
CA THR A 159 1.89 -12.25 -3.05
C THR A 159 1.63 -12.51 -4.54
N LYS A 160 2.38 -13.41 -5.16
CA LYS A 160 2.25 -13.78 -6.57
C LYS A 160 0.89 -14.42 -6.87
N THR A 161 0.50 -15.41 -6.09
CA THR A 161 -0.78 -16.12 -6.28
C THR A 161 -1.97 -15.17 -6.11
N LEU A 162 -1.96 -14.30 -5.08
CA LEU A 162 -3.03 -13.33 -4.88
C LEU A 162 -3.05 -12.26 -5.97
N MET A 163 -1.90 -11.86 -6.50
CA MET A 163 -1.84 -10.98 -7.67
C MET A 163 -2.50 -11.63 -8.88
N GLU A 164 -2.07 -12.84 -9.25
CA GLU A 164 -2.52 -13.51 -10.47
C GLU A 164 -3.98 -13.97 -10.38
N LYS A 165 -4.29 -14.79 -9.36
CA LYS A 165 -5.58 -15.46 -9.20
C LYS A 165 -6.59 -14.69 -8.35
N GLY A 166 -6.13 -13.71 -7.57
CA GLY A 166 -6.98 -12.77 -6.85
C GLY A 166 -7.24 -11.52 -7.69
N PHE A 167 -6.33 -10.56 -7.65
CA PHE A 167 -6.54 -9.24 -8.24
C PHE A 167 -6.82 -9.29 -9.75
N LEU A 168 -5.94 -9.90 -10.56
CA LEU A 168 -6.10 -9.90 -12.01
C LEU A 168 -7.34 -10.69 -12.47
N GLN A 169 -7.55 -11.91 -11.95
CA GLN A 169 -8.74 -12.70 -12.32
C GLN A 169 -10.04 -12.08 -11.85
N ASP A 170 -10.02 -11.28 -10.79
CA ASP A 170 -11.19 -10.58 -10.29
C ASP A 170 -11.40 -9.19 -10.96
N GLY A 171 -10.61 -8.86 -11.97
CA GLY A 171 -10.81 -7.72 -12.85
C GLY A 171 -10.26 -6.40 -12.34
N PHE A 172 -9.25 -6.42 -11.46
CA PHE A 172 -8.46 -5.23 -11.13
C PHE A 172 -7.57 -4.88 -12.34
N SER A 173 -7.85 -3.75 -12.96
CA SER A 173 -7.23 -3.37 -14.22
C SER A 173 -5.85 -2.70 -14.07
N GLN A 174 -5.54 -2.17 -12.89
CA GLN A 174 -4.33 -1.40 -12.64
C GLN A 174 -3.50 -2.02 -11.50
N VAL A 175 -2.83 -3.12 -11.81
CA VAL A 175 -1.93 -3.83 -10.88
C VAL A 175 -0.54 -3.91 -11.47
N LEU A 176 0.47 -3.48 -10.71
CA LEU A 176 1.88 -3.68 -10.96
C LEU A 176 2.43 -4.69 -9.96
N TYR A 177 3.05 -5.76 -10.46
CA TYR A 177 3.78 -6.71 -9.65
C TYR A 177 5.27 -6.51 -9.82
N LEU A 178 5.99 -6.43 -8.70
CA LEU A 178 7.44 -6.28 -8.66
C LEU A 178 8.04 -7.40 -7.81
N GLU A 179 8.83 -8.26 -8.42
CA GLU A 179 9.62 -9.28 -7.73
C GLU A 179 11.10 -8.91 -7.84
N LEU A 180 11.73 -8.64 -6.70
CA LEU A 180 13.09 -8.13 -6.67
C LEU A 180 14.11 -9.26 -6.50
N PRO A 181 15.04 -9.43 -7.46
CA PRO A 181 16.09 -10.45 -7.37
C PRO A 181 16.91 -10.32 -6.09
N GLY A 182 17.21 -11.46 -5.44
CA GLY A 182 18.00 -11.53 -4.22
C GLY A 182 17.39 -10.91 -2.97
N MET A 183 16.27 -10.19 -3.08
CA MET A 183 15.64 -9.55 -1.93
C MET A 183 14.94 -10.60 -1.05
N LYS A 184 15.19 -10.50 0.25
CA LYS A 184 14.51 -11.26 1.32
C LYS A 184 13.28 -10.51 1.81
N HIS A 185 12.75 -10.90 2.97
CA HIS A 185 11.63 -10.22 3.64
C HIS A 185 12.08 -8.87 4.22
N ALA A 186 12.09 -7.82 3.41
CA ALA A 186 12.62 -6.50 3.76
C ALA A 186 11.85 -5.36 3.07
N VAL A 187 12.03 -4.14 3.58
CA VAL A 187 11.57 -2.91 2.90
C VAL A 187 12.59 -2.55 1.82
N PRO A 188 12.18 -2.30 0.57
CA PRO A 188 13.11 -1.98 -0.52
C PRO A 188 13.70 -0.57 -0.38
N GLY A 189 14.85 -0.34 -1.04
CA GLY A 189 15.46 1.00 -1.13
C GLY A 189 14.72 1.96 -2.08
N ALA A 190 15.24 3.18 -2.17
CA ALA A 190 14.68 4.32 -2.88
C ALA A 190 14.30 4.06 -4.35
N VAL A 191 15.13 3.32 -5.08
CA VAL A 191 14.90 3.03 -6.52
C VAL A 191 13.55 2.33 -6.73
N HIS A 192 13.24 1.36 -5.90
CA HIS A 192 11.98 0.60 -6.02
C HIS A 192 10.78 1.36 -5.44
N LEU A 193 11.00 2.19 -4.41
CA LEU A 193 9.98 3.14 -3.98
C LEU A 193 9.62 4.08 -5.13
N ASN A 194 10.63 4.63 -5.83
CA ASN A 194 10.40 5.50 -6.97
C ASN A 194 9.56 4.81 -8.06
N THR A 195 9.93 3.59 -8.46
CA THR A 195 9.16 2.81 -9.44
C THR A 195 7.71 2.62 -9.01
N ALA A 196 7.49 2.33 -7.72
CA ALA A 196 6.14 2.20 -7.18
C ALA A 196 5.36 3.52 -7.23
N LEU A 197 5.98 4.63 -6.81
CA LEU A 197 5.35 5.95 -6.81
C LEU A 197 5.08 6.47 -8.22
N ASP A 198 6.00 6.28 -9.17
CA ASP A 198 5.77 6.62 -10.58
C ASP A 198 4.54 5.89 -11.14
N TYR A 199 4.39 4.59 -10.83
CA TYR A 199 3.20 3.85 -11.22
C TYR A 199 1.93 4.36 -10.53
N LEU A 200 1.98 4.64 -9.23
CA LEU A 200 0.84 5.19 -8.49
C LEU A 200 0.43 6.56 -9.02
N ASP A 201 1.38 7.40 -9.42
CA ASP A 201 1.12 8.73 -9.98
C ASP A 201 0.58 8.67 -11.41
N THR A 202 1.10 7.79 -12.27
CA THR A 202 0.85 7.84 -13.73
C THR A 202 0.10 6.64 -14.30
N GLY A 203 0.16 5.48 -13.65
CA GLY A 203 -0.33 4.20 -14.18
C GLY A 203 0.57 3.58 -15.25
N LYS A 204 1.70 4.19 -15.58
CA LYS A 204 2.65 3.65 -16.57
C LYS A 204 3.52 2.57 -15.92
N LYS A 205 3.65 1.44 -16.61
CA LYS A 205 4.61 0.38 -16.28
C LYS A 205 5.93 0.71 -17.00
N PHE A 206 7.06 0.57 -16.31
CA PHE A 206 8.40 0.85 -16.82
C PHE A 206 9.13 -0.47 -17.07
#